data_80a94bee3b9503e9c266cc04550879b2
#
_entry.id   80a94bee3b9503e9c266cc04550879b2
#
_cell.length_a   1.000
_cell.length_b   1.000
_cell.length_c   1.000
_cell.angle_alpha   90.00
_cell.angle_beta   90.00
_cell.angle_gamma   90.00
#
_symmetry.space_group_name_H-M   'P 1'
#
loop_
_entity.id
_entity.type
_entity.pdbx_description
1 polymer ?
#
loop_
_entity_poly.entity_id
_entity_poly.type
_entity_poly.pdbx_seq_one_letter_code
_entity_poly.pdbx_strand_id
1 'polypeptide(L)'
;LDKTKKNKVVSDLAEKGIHTTIIGIVTSIVLAAIKGIAGVMGNSYALIADAIESTSDVFTSIIVLTGLKIARRPADETHPYGHGKAEPFAGIIVAAALFIAAIIIIIQSLHEIITPHHAPAPFTLIVLVLVVITKEFLFRFIIEVGNSVDSVAVKNDAWHHRSDAITSGAAFIGIAIALIGGPGY
;
A
#
# COMPACT_ATOMS: atom_id res chain seq x y z
N LEU A 1 -10.78 -29.64 -25.07
CA LEU A 1 -11.26 -29.34 -23.72
C LEU A 1 -12.64 -28.71 -23.84
N ASP A 2 -13.61 -29.24 -23.10
CA ASP A 2 -14.98 -28.75 -23.03
C ASP A 2 -14.98 -27.27 -22.62
N LYS A 3 -15.65 -26.39 -23.39
CA LYS A 3 -15.75 -24.95 -23.14
C LYS A 3 -16.23 -24.64 -21.71
N THR A 4 -17.10 -25.49 -21.18
CA THR A 4 -17.65 -25.37 -19.82
C THR A 4 -16.57 -25.58 -18.76
N LYS A 5 -15.69 -26.55 -18.95
CA LYS A 5 -14.57 -26.85 -18.06
C LYS A 5 -13.50 -25.76 -18.08
N LYS A 6 -13.22 -25.19 -19.26
CA LYS A 6 -12.30 -24.07 -19.41
C LYS A 6 -12.82 -22.80 -18.72
N ASN A 7 -14.10 -22.47 -18.89
CA ASN A 7 -14.71 -21.31 -18.26
C ASN A 7 -14.72 -21.42 -16.73
N LYS A 8 -14.97 -22.63 -16.20
CA LYS A 8 -14.91 -22.86 -14.75
C LYS A 8 -13.49 -22.66 -14.19
N VAL A 9 -12.48 -23.17 -14.85
CA VAL A 9 -11.07 -22.98 -14.40
C VAL A 9 -10.69 -21.51 -14.43
N VAL A 10 -11.07 -20.76 -15.47
CA VAL A 10 -10.77 -19.30 -15.54
C VAL A 10 -11.50 -18.53 -14.42
N SER A 11 -12.75 -18.90 -14.11
CA SER A 11 -13.52 -18.32 -13.01
C SER A 11 -12.85 -18.58 -11.66
N ASP A 12 -12.44 -19.82 -11.37
CA ASP A 12 -11.81 -20.22 -10.11
C ASP A 12 -10.45 -19.50 -9.90
N LEU A 13 -9.67 -19.34 -10.98
CA LEU A 13 -8.41 -18.60 -10.95
C LEU A 13 -8.62 -17.10 -10.68
N ALA A 14 -9.62 -16.49 -11.33
CA ALA A 14 -9.96 -15.10 -11.10
C ALA A 14 -10.46 -14.84 -9.67
N GLU A 15 -11.27 -15.75 -9.13
CA GLU A 15 -11.77 -15.68 -7.75
C GLU A 15 -10.61 -15.78 -6.75
N LYS A 16 -9.66 -16.69 -6.98
CA LYS A 16 -8.46 -16.84 -6.16
C LYS A 16 -7.62 -15.56 -6.15
N GLY A 17 -7.43 -14.92 -7.31
CA GLY A 17 -6.72 -13.63 -7.42
C GLY A 17 -7.41 -12.52 -6.63
N ILE A 18 -8.74 -12.38 -6.79
CA ILE A 18 -9.54 -11.36 -6.06
C ILE A 18 -9.46 -11.58 -4.55
N HIS A 19 -9.60 -12.81 -4.09
CA HIS A 19 -9.54 -13.12 -2.66
C HIS A 19 -8.19 -12.76 -2.06
N THR A 20 -7.11 -13.05 -2.79
CA THR A 20 -5.74 -12.72 -2.37
C THR A 20 -5.51 -11.22 -2.28
N THR A 21 -6.00 -10.45 -3.26
CA THR A 21 -5.93 -8.98 -3.22
C THR A 21 -6.73 -8.39 -2.04
N ILE A 22 -7.90 -8.95 -1.72
CA ILE A 22 -8.68 -8.52 -0.54
C ILE A 22 -7.89 -8.77 0.75
N ILE A 23 -7.24 -9.92 0.88
CA ILE A 23 -6.36 -10.21 2.04
C ILE A 23 -5.24 -9.17 2.13
N GLY A 24 -4.61 -8.81 1.01
CA GLY A 24 -3.59 -7.76 0.92
C GLY A 24 -4.10 -6.41 1.44
N ILE A 25 -5.26 -5.97 0.95
CA ILE A 25 -5.89 -4.69 1.33
C ILE A 25 -6.23 -4.68 2.83
N VAL A 26 -6.89 -5.74 3.34
CA VAL A 26 -7.26 -5.83 4.76
C VAL A 26 -6.02 -5.80 5.65
N THR A 27 -4.99 -6.56 5.30
CA THR A 27 -3.73 -6.57 6.04
C THR A 27 -3.07 -5.19 6.02
N SER A 28 -3.06 -4.49 4.88
CA SER A 28 -2.51 -3.13 4.76
C SER A 28 -3.27 -2.12 5.63
N ILE A 29 -4.59 -2.19 5.69
CA ILE A 29 -5.41 -1.34 6.58
C ILE A 29 -5.03 -1.59 8.05
N VAL A 30 -4.94 -2.84 8.46
CA VAL A 30 -4.58 -3.20 9.84
C VAL A 30 -3.17 -2.71 10.18
N LEU A 31 -2.20 -2.92 9.29
CA LEU A 31 -0.83 -2.46 9.50
C LEU A 31 -0.73 -0.92 9.53
N ALA A 32 -1.45 -0.21 8.67
CA ALA A 32 -1.51 1.25 8.67
C ALA A 32 -2.05 1.78 10.02
N ALA A 33 -3.12 1.18 10.54
CA ALA A 33 -3.67 1.53 11.85
C ALA A 33 -2.66 1.26 12.99
N ILE A 34 -2.01 0.11 12.99
CA ILE A 34 -0.98 -0.25 14.00
C ILE A 34 0.18 0.75 13.94
N LYS A 35 0.69 1.06 12.74
CA LYS A 35 1.76 2.04 12.55
C LYS A 35 1.36 3.43 13.03
N GLY A 36 0.15 3.89 12.68
CA GLY A 36 -0.37 5.19 13.10
C GLY A 36 -0.49 5.31 14.62
N ILE A 37 -1.11 4.33 15.27
CA ILE A 37 -1.27 4.30 16.73
C ILE A 37 0.11 4.23 17.41
N ALA A 38 0.98 3.32 16.98
CA ALA A 38 2.30 3.16 17.56
C ALA A 38 3.21 4.39 17.30
N GLY A 39 3.06 5.05 16.14
CA GLY A 39 3.77 6.28 15.81
C GLY A 39 3.41 7.43 16.74
N VAL A 40 2.11 7.63 16.98
CA VAL A 40 1.62 8.65 17.92
C VAL A 40 2.03 8.34 19.36
N MET A 41 1.82 7.11 19.83
CA MET A 41 2.19 6.69 21.19
C MET A 41 3.70 6.67 21.43
N GLY A 42 4.47 6.36 20.38
CA GLY A 42 5.93 6.29 20.44
C GLY A 42 6.64 7.59 20.05
N ASN A 43 5.89 8.66 19.79
CA ASN A 43 6.42 9.95 19.34
C ASN A 43 7.38 9.82 18.15
N SER A 44 7.03 8.92 17.20
CA SER A 44 7.85 8.58 16.04
C SER A 44 7.23 9.13 14.76
N TYR A 45 7.72 10.27 14.29
CA TYR A 45 7.27 10.89 13.04
C TYR A 45 7.55 10.00 11.82
N ALA A 46 8.68 9.27 11.82
CA ALA A 46 8.99 8.32 10.76
C ALA A 46 7.91 7.22 10.64
N LEU A 47 7.42 6.71 11.78
CA LEU A 47 6.37 5.70 11.80
C LEU A 47 4.99 6.28 11.45
N ILE A 48 4.73 7.54 11.80
CA ILE A 48 3.52 8.26 11.37
C ILE A 48 3.54 8.49 9.85
N ALA A 49 4.68 8.92 9.30
CA ALA A 49 4.84 9.10 7.84
C ALA A 49 4.63 7.77 7.09
N ASP A 50 5.21 6.68 7.57
CA ASP A 50 5.02 5.32 7.03
C ASP A 50 3.55 4.85 7.14
N ALA A 51 2.81 5.26 8.19
CA ALA A 51 1.37 5.01 8.31
C ALA A 51 0.54 5.82 7.30
N ILE A 52 0.90 7.07 7.05
CA ILE A 52 0.23 7.94 6.06
C ILE A 52 0.45 7.37 4.66
N GLU A 53 1.67 6.95 4.31
CA GLU A 53 2.00 6.29 3.04
C GLU A 53 1.12 5.05 2.85
N SER A 54 1.13 4.12 3.81
CA SER A 54 0.32 2.90 3.73
C SER A 54 -1.19 3.16 3.64
N THR A 55 -1.68 4.22 4.28
CA THR A 55 -3.08 4.63 4.18
C THR A 55 -3.38 5.17 2.78
N SER A 56 -2.49 5.98 2.21
CA SER A 56 -2.61 6.51 0.86
C SER A 56 -2.65 5.38 -0.18
N ASP A 57 -1.85 4.33 -0.01
CA ASP A 57 -1.81 3.16 -0.89
C ASP A 57 -3.14 2.40 -0.91
N VAL A 58 -3.79 2.25 0.25
CA VAL A 58 -5.12 1.66 0.32
C VAL A 58 -6.13 2.50 -0.47
N PHE A 59 -6.12 3.82 -0.30
CA PHE A 59 -7.01 4.72 -1.04
C PHE A 59 -6.76 4.67 -2.54
N THR A 60 -5.50 4.70 -2.97
CA THR A 60 -5.15 4.63 -4.40
C THR A 60 -5.57 3.30 -5.01
N SER A 61 -5.41 2.18 -4.31
CA SER A 61 -5.87 0.87 -4.76
C SER A 61 -7.40 0.83 -4.95
N ILE A 62 -8.17 1.42 -4.02
CA ILE A 62 -9.63 1.51 -4.13
C ILE A 62 -10.04 2.36 -5.34
N ILE A 63 -9.37 3.50 -5.56
CA ILE A 63 -9.64 4.39 -6.70
C ILE A 63 -9.37 3.67 -8.02
N VAL A 64 -8.23 2.98 -8.14
CA VAL A 64 -7.86 2.22 -9.35
C VAL A 64 -8.88 1.11 -9.62
N LEU A 65 -9.23 0.30 -8.61
CA LEU A 65 -10.21 -0.77 -8.75
C LEU A 65 -11.58 -0.23 -9.18
N THR A 66 -11.99 0.91 -8.61
CA THR A 66 -13.25 1.58 -8.96
C THR A 66 -13.22 2.09 -10.39
N GLY A 67 -12.12 2.77 -10.79
CA GLY A 67 -11.91 3.25 -12.15
C GLY A 67 -11.96 2.12 -13.19
N LEU A 68 -11.26 1.01 -12.93
CA LEU A 68 -11.29 -0.18 -13.78
C LEU A 68 -12.69 -0.82 -13.87
N LYS A 69 -13.42 -0.86 -12.74
CA LYS A 69 -14.80 -1.38 -12.72
C LYS A 69 -15.75 -0.52 -13.55
N ILE A 70 -15.61 0.79 -13.49
CA ILE A 70 -16.39 1.72 -14.31
C ILE A 70 -15.98 1.61 -15.78
N ALA A 71 -14.69 1.57 -16.09
CA ALA A 71 -14.18 1.49 -17.45
C ALA A 71 -14.67 0.27 -18.24
N ARG A 72 -14.97 -0.82 -17.53
CA ARG A 72 -15.52 -2.07 -18.12
C ARG A 72 -17.02 -2.02 -18.42
N ARG A 73 -17.73 -0.96 -18.02
CA ARG A 73 -19.17 -0.83 -18.35
C ARG A 73 -19.33 -0.58 -19.84
N PRO A 74 -20.31 -1.26 -20.49
CA PRO A 74 -20.62 -1.00 -21.89
C PRO A 74 -21.13 0.42 -22.10
N ALA A 75 -21.19 0.83 -23.37
CA ALA A 75 -21.83 2.08 -23.75
C ALA A 75 -23.30 2.12 -23.31
N ASP A 76 -23.75 3.27 -22.85
CA ASP A 76 -25.12 3.58 -22.45
C ASP A 76 -25.62 4.86 -23.15
N GLU A 77 -26.86 5.27 -22.89
CA GLU A 77 -27.49 6.44 -23.54
C GLU A 77 -26.71 7.75 -23.23
N THR A 78 -26.07 7.84 -22.06
CA THR A 78 -25.31 9.01 -21.62
C THR A 78 -23.84 8.95 -22.04
N HIS A 79 -23.32 7.76 -22.28
CA HIS A 79 -21.94 7.49 -22.69
C HIS A 79 -21.88 6.58 -23.93
N PRO A 80 -22.22 7.13 -25.13
CA PRO A 80 -22.32 6.31 -26.37
C PRO A 80 -20.98 5.67 -26.78
N TYR A 81 -19.84 6.21 -26.33
CA TYR A 81 -18.49 5.65 -26.58
C TYR A 81 -17.98 4.74 -25.45
N GLY A 82 -18.85 4.39 -24.47
CA GLY A 82 -18.49 3.61 -23.31
C GLY A 82 -17.73 4.40 -22.24
N HIS A 83 -17.31 3.70 -21.19
CA HIS A 83 -16.73 4.29 -20.00
C HIS A 83 -15.18 4.14 -19.91
N GLY A 84 -14.49 3.77 -20.99
CA GLY A 84 -13.06 3.48 -21.00
C GLY A 84 -12.17 4.61 -20.48
N LYS A 85 -12.63 5.87 -20.53
CA LYS A 85 -11.92 7.03 -19.98
C LYS A 85 -11.87 7.07 -18.44
N ALA A 86 -12.67 6.26 -17.76
CA ALA A 86 -12.66 6.21 -16.29
C ALA A 86 -11.33 5.69 -15.72
N GLU A 87 -10.65 4.78 -16.42
CA GLU A 87 -9.35 4.25 -16.02
C GLU A 87 -8.24 5.32 -16.01
N PRO A 88 -7.95 6.04 -17.11
CA PRO A 88 -6.94 7.10 -17.09
C PRO A 88 -7.33 8.25 -16.14
N PHE A 89 -8.63 8.53 -15.95
CA PHE A 89 -9.08 9.55 -15.00
C PHE A 89 -8.79 9.14 -13.55
N ALA A 90 -9.04 7.87 -13.19
CA ALA A 90 -8.65 7.32 -11.91
C ALA A 90 -7.12 7.42 -11.70
N GLY A 91 -6.32 7.15 -12.73
CA GLY A 91 -4.86 7.31 -12.70
C GLY A 91 -4.41 8.74 -12.40
N ILE A 92 -5.08 9.74 -12.97
CA ILE A 92 -4.80 11.17 -12.69
C ILE A 92 -5.12 11.52 -11.24
N ILE A 93 -6.26 11.05 -10.71
CA ILE A 93 -6.64 11.28 -9.30
C ILE A 93 -5.60 10.67 -8.36
N VAL A 94 -5.17 9.43 -8.64
CA VAL A 94 -4.12 8.74 -7.86
C VAL A 94 -2.81 9.52 -7.90
N ALA A 95 -2.36 9.95 -9.08
CA ALA A 95 -1.13 10.71 -9.22
C ALA A 95 -1.19 12.04 -8.44
N ALA A 96 -2.31 12.75 -8.49
CA ALA A 96 -2.52 13.99 -7.73
C ALA A 96 -2.51 13.72 -6.21
N ALA A 97 -3.17 12.66 -5.74
CA ALA A 97 -3.20 12.30 -4.33
C ALA A 97 -1.80 11.94 -3.81
N LEU A 98 -1.02 11.14 -4.56
CA LEU A 98 0.36 10.79 -4.22
C LEU A 98 1.27 12.02 -4.20
N PHE A 99 1.09 12.95 -5.15
CA PHE A 99 1.86 14.19 -5.18
C PHE A 99 1.59 15.07 -3.95
N ILE A 100 0.33 15.20 -3.53
CA ILE A 100 -0.06 15.92 -2.32
C ILE A 100 0.53 15.25 -1.08
N ALA A 101 0.43 13.92 -0.97
CA ALA A 101 1.00 13.17 0.13
C ALA A 101 2.53 13.37 0.22
N ALA A 102 3.24 13.31 -0.91
CA ALA A 102 4.68 13.57 -0.96
C ALA A 102 5.05 14.97 -0.47
N ILE A 103 4.30 16.01 -0.86
CA ILE A 103 4.53 17.37 -0.36
C ILE A 103 4.33 17.45 1.15
N ILE A 104 3.27 16.85 1.69
CA ILE A 104 3.00 16.84 3.13
C ILE A 104 4.15 16.15 3.88
N ILE A 105 4.62 15.00 3.40
CA ILE A 105 5.72 14.25 4.01
C ILE A 105 7.02 15.07 3.96
N ILE A 106 7.32 15.74 2.86
CA ILE A 106 8.52 16.60 2.73
C ILE A 106 8.45 17.75 3.74
N ILE A 107 7.33 18.47 3.83
CA ILE A 107 7.17 19.59 4.75
C ILE A 107 7.33 19.12 6.19
N GLN A 108 6.70 18.01 6.57
CA GLN A 108 6.82 17.44 7.91
C GLN A 108 8.25 16.98 8.22
N SER A 109 8.91 16.30 7.26
CA SER A 109 10.30 15.85 7.44
C SER A 109 11.27 17.01 7.62
N LEU A 110 11.09 18.10 6.87
CA LEU A 110 11.90 19.32 7.04
C LEU A 110 11.65 19.97 8.39
N HIS A 111 10.40 20.03 8.83
CA HIS A 111 10.06 20.57 10.15
C HIS A 111 10.71 19.74 11.27
N GLU A 112 10.69 18.42 11.13
CA GLU A 112 11.28 17.47 12.10
C GLU A 112 12.81 17.62 12.20
N ILE A 113 13.49 17.85 11.08
CA ILE A 113 14.95 18.07 11.06
C ILE A 113 15.32 19.38 11.76
N ILE A 114 14.51 20.43 11.62
CA ILE A 114 14.82 21.78 12.15
C ILE A 114 14.44 21.91 13.63
N THR A 115 13.43 21.19 14.09
CA THR A 115 12.91 21.33 15.46
C THR A 115 13.37 20.15 16.31
N PRO A 116 14.16 20.37 17.39
CA PRO A 116 14.58 19.30 18.27
C PRO A 116 13.39 18.59 18.91
N HIS A 117 13.31 17.28 18.74
CA HIS A 117 12.25 16.45 19.31
C HIS A 117 12.82 15.40 20.26
N HIS A 118 11.93 14.82 21.07
CA HIS A 118 12.29 13.68 21.89
C HIS A 118 12.56 12.45 21.01
N ALA A 119 13.57 11.68 21.38
CA ALA A 119 13.86 10.42 20.70
C ALA A 119 12.62 9.51 20.67
N PRO A 120 12.36 8.81 19.56
CA PRO A 120 11.23 7.89 19.45
C PRO A 120 11.32 6.79 20.52
N ALA A 121 10.16 6.30 20.97
CA ALA A 121 10.15 5.21 21.96
C ALA A 121 10.71 3.91 21.36
N PRO A 122 11.55 3.14 22.07
CA PRO A 122 12.20 1.94 21.54
C PRO A 122 11.24 0.86 21.02
N PHE A 123 10.03 0.78 21.53
CA PHE A 123 9.04 -0.19 21.08
C PHE A 123 8.61 0.01 19.61
N THR A 124 8.77 1.23 19.05
CA THR A 124 8.48 1.52 17.64
C THR A 124 9.33 0.70 16.69
N LEU A 125 10.57 0.35 17.07
CA LEU A 125 11.42 -0.57 16.33
C LEU A 125 10.81 -1.98 16.24
N ILE A 126 10.22 -2.47 17.33
CA ILE A 126 9.55 -3.78 17.36
C ILE A 126 8.36 -3.78 16.41
N VAL A 127 7.58 -2.70 16.40
CA VAL A 127 6.45 -2.55 15.48
C VAL A 127 6.92 -2.59 14.03
N LEU A 128 7.98 -1.86 13.68
CA LEU A 128 8.53 -1.86 12.32
C LEU A 128 9.06 -3.23 11.89
N VAL A 129 9.73 -3.96 12.78
CA VAL A 129 10.18 -5.33 12.49
C VAL A 129 8.98 -6.22 12.16
N LEU A 130 7.90 -6.15 12.96
CA LEU A 130 6.67 -6.91 12.69
C LEU A 130 6.02 -6.52 11.37
N VAL A 131 6.00 -5.21 11.05
CA VAL A 131 5.48 -4.70 9.77
C VAL A 131 6.29 -5.26 8.60
N VAL A 132 7.62 -5.16 8.63
CA VAL A 132 8.51 -5.65 7.57
C VAL A 132 8.33 -7.15 7.35
N ILE A 133 8.31 -7.93 8.44
CA ILE A 133 8.11 -9.39 8.36
C ILE A 133 6.74 -9.71 7.74
N THR A 134 5.68 -9.02 8.17
CA THR A 134 4.32 -9.24 7.65
C THR A 134 4.22 -8.88 6.17
N LYS A 135 4.82 -7.75 5.75
CA LYS A 135 4.82 -7.31 4.35
C LYS A 135 5.66 -8.24 3.45
N GLU A 136 6.81 -8.73 3.92
CA GLU A 136 7.61 -9.70 3.16
C GLU A 136 6.88 -11.06 3.04
N PHE A 137 6.19 -11.51 4.10
CA PHE A 137 5.36 -12.72 4.03
C PHE A 137 4.21 -12.53 3.03
N LEU A 138 3.54 -11.38 3.08
CA LEU A 138 2.44 -11.04 2.17
C LEU A 138 2.93 -10.99 0.72
N PHE A 139 4.09 -10.38 0.46
CA PHE A 139 4.72 -10.38 -0.86
C PHE A 139 4.89 -11.82 -1.39
N ARG A 140 5.48 -12.71 -0.60
CA ARG A 140 5.73 -14.11 -1.01
C ARG A 140 4.43 -14.86 -1.30
N PHE A 141 3.43 -14.66 -0.45
CA PHE A 141 2.12 -15.27 -0.62
C PHE A 141 1.41 -14.77 -1.88
N ILE A 142 1.36 -13.46 -2.11
CA ILE A 142 0.64 -12.86 -3.25
C ILE A 142 1.38 -13.14 -4.57
N ILE A 143 2.72 -13.10 -4.60
CA ILE A 143 3.49 -13.38 -5.83
C ILE A 143 3.32 -14.83 -6.29
N GLU A 144 3.25 -15.78 -5.35
CA GLU A 144 2.99 -17.18 -5.65
C GLU A 144 1.60 -17.36 -6.30
N VAL A 145 0.58 -16.73 -5.71
CA VAL A 145 -0.77 -16.72 -6.30
C VAL A 145 -0.76 -16.03 -7.66
N GLY A 146 -0.15 -14.85 -7.79
CA GLY A 146 -0.04 -14.11 -9.04
C GLY A 146 0.59 -14.93 -10.17
N ASN A 147 1.61 -15.72 -9.84
CA ASN A 147 2.22 -16.65 -10.78
C ASN A 147 1.28 -17.82 -11.14
N SER A 148 0.55 -18.36 -10.16
CA SER A 148 -0.38 -19.48 -10.39
C SER A 148 -1.59 -19.10 -11.24
N VAL A 149 -2.07 -17.87 -11.13
CA VAL A 149 -3.22 -17.34 -11.91
C VAL A 149 -2.81 -16.58 -13.16
N ASP A 150 -1.49 -16.42 -13.38
CA ASP A 150 -0.87 -15.63 -14.45
C ASP A 150 -1.44 -14.21 -14.58
N SER A 151 -1.65 -13.54 -13.44
CA SER A 151 -2.20 -12.18 -13.38
C SER A 151 -1.12 -11.15 -13.13
N VAL A 152 -0.91 -10.25 -14.09
CA VAL A 152 0.02 -9.12 -13.97
C VAL A 152 -0.41 -8.18 -12.84
N ALA A 153 -1.72 -7.96 -12.66
CA ALA A 153 -2.23 -7.09 -11.59
C ALA A 153 -1.90 -7.63 -10.20
N VAL A 154 -2.09 -8.95 -9.98
CA VAL A 154 -1.75 -9.60 -8.70
C VAL A 154 -0.24 -9.59 -8.46
N LYS A 155 0.57 -9.79 -9.52
CA LYS A 155 2.04 -9.69 -9.42
C LYS A 155 2.49 -8.28 -9.04
N ASN A 156 1.88 -7.25 -9.62
CA ASN A 156 2.18 -5.85 -9.30
C ASN A 156 1.79 -5.50 -7.85
N ASP A 157 0.64 -5.99 -7.38
CA ASP A 157 0.20 -5.84 -5.99
C ASP A 157 1.22 -6.47 -5.01
N ALA A 158 1.74 -7.66 -5.35
CA ALA A 158 2.82 -8.28 -4.57
C ALA A 158 4.08 -7.38 -4.49
N TRP A 159 4.56 -6.88 -5.62
CA TRP A 159 5.73 -6.00 -5.65
C TRP A 159 5.52 -4.70 -4.88
N HIS A 160 4.29 -4.18 -4.85
CA HIS A 160 3.92 -3.05 -4.02
C HIS A 160 4.13 -3.35 -2.53
N HIS A 161 3.65 -4.48 -2.02
CA HIS A 161 3.91 -4.89 -0.64
C HIS A 161 5.39 -5.03 -0.30
N ARG A 162 6.22 -5.45 -1.25
CA ARG A 162 7.67 -5.51 -1.05
C ARG A 162 8.31 -4.12 -1.02
N SER A 163 7.84 -3.19 -1.84
CA SER A 163 8.25 -1.78 -1.78
C SER A 163 7.97 -1.20 -0.40
N ASP A 164 6.76 -1.43 0.15
CA ASP A 164 6.39 -0.98 1.49
C ASP A 164 7.28 -1.59 2.59
N ALA A 165 7.69 -2.86 2.44
CA ALA A 165 8.61 -3.49 3.37
C ALA A 165 9.98 -2.79 3.37
N ILE A 166 10.44 -2.33 2.21
CA ILE A 166 11.71 -1.60 2.06
C ILE A 166 11.60 -0.20 2.69
N THR A 167 10.51 0.54 2.47
CA THR A 167 10.29 1.87 3.06
C THR A 167 10.17 1.79 4.58
N SER A 168 9.42 0.83 5.11
CA SER A 168 9.35 0.56 6.56
C SER A 168 10.72 0.14 7.14
N GLY A 169 11.53 -0.59 6.37
CA GLY A 169 12.91 -0.92 6.73
C GLY A 169 13.82 0.32 6.80
N ALA A 170 13.65 1.27 5.90
CA ALA A 170 14.37 2.55 5.94
C ALA A 170 13.96 3.38 7.17
N ALA A 171 12.66 3.42 7.52
CA ALA A 171 12.16 4.05 8.74
C ALA A 171 12.77 3.39 10.00
N PHE A 172 12.90 2.06 10.02
CA PHE A 172 13.57 1.34 11.10
C PHE A 172 15.01 1.79 11.29
N ILE A 173 15.78 1.91 10.21
CA ILE A 173 17.18 2.37 10.27
C ILE A 173 17.25 3.81 10.80
N GLY A 174 16.37 4.70 10.34
CA GLY A 174 16.30 6.09 10.81
C GLY A 174 16.03 6.18 12.32
N ILE A 175 15.03 5.44 12.81
CA ILE A 175 14.71 5.39 14.24
C ILE A 175 15.85 4.77 15.06
N ALA A 176 16.49 3.71 14.55
CA ALA A 176 17.60 3.07 15.24
C ALA A 176 18.79 4.03 15.38
N ILE A 177 19.11 4.82 14.35
CA ILE A 177 20.15 5.85 14.39
C ILE A 177 19.79 6.93 15.42
N ALA A 178 18.56 7.41 15.45
CA ALA A 178 18.08 8.40 16.40
C ALA A 178 18.17 7.91 17.85
N LEU A 179 17.87 6.63 18.10
CA LEU A 179 17.99 6.04 19.43
C LEU A 179 19.45 5.84 19.90
N ILE A 180 20.36 5.55 18.98
CA ILE A 180 21.80 5.37 19.29
C ILE A 180 22.48 6.73 19.46
N GLY A 181 22.08 7.75 18.70
CA GLY A 181 22.63 9.10 18.76
C GLY A 181 22.33 9.85 20.06
N GLY A 182 21.36 9.41 20.86
CA GLY A 182 20.97 10.02 22.12
C GLY A 182 20.10 11.29 21.98
N PRO A 183 19.69 11.90 23.11
CA PRO A 183 18.84 13.09 23.09
C PRO A 183 19.61 14.28 22.53
N GLY A 184 19.31 14.68 21.30
CA GLY A 184 19.93 15.82 20.61
C GLY A 184 20.22 15.59 19.12
N TYR A 185 19.85 14.43 18.58
CA TYR A 185 19.87 14.14 17.14
C TYR A 185 18.47 14.05 16.59
#